data_862ad4e1a2b0321788d242541a067198
#
_entry.id   862ad4e1a2b0321788d242541a067198
#
_cell.length_a   1.000
_cell.length_b   1.000
_cell.length_c   1.000
_cell.angle_alpha   90.00
_cell.angle_beta   90.00
_cell.angle_gamma   90.00
#
_symmetry.space_group_name_H-M   'P 1'
#
loop_
_entity.id
_entity.type
_entity.pdbx_description
1 polymer ?
#
loop_
_entity_poly.entity_id
_entity_poly.type
_entity_poly.pdbx_seq_one_letter_code
_entity_poly.pdbx_strand_id
1 'polypeptide(L)'
;GLAQKGHKVHFITYKEPARLLDTFNENIFFHEVSLNDYPLFDYAPYETALASKLVDVAINEKLDIFHVHYAIPHASAAYMARQILLQKGISVPVITTLHGTDITLVGRDATYEPVVTYSINQSCGVTAVSESLKQDTYAHFAIKNEIEVIPNFIDFSRFKKTNKEHFKKAIAPNGEKILIHTSNFRKVKRVDDVVHVFH
;
A
#
# COMPACT_ATOMS: atom_id res chain seq x y z
N GLY A 1 11.73 -9.86 5.01
CA GLY A 1 11.74 -8.97 6.18
C GLY A 1 11.03 -9.59 7.37
N LEU A 2 9.76 -9.23 7.68
CA LEU A 2 9.04 -9.71 8.89
C LEU A 2 8.96 -11.25 8.98
N ALA A 3 8.61 -11.92 7.90
CA ALA A 3 8.54 -13.37 7.89
C ALA A 3 9.88 -14.06 8.21
N GLN A 4 11.00 -13.49 7.75
CA GLN A 4 12.35 -13.97 8.10
C GLN A 4 12.71 -13.78 9.57
N LYS A 5 12.00 -12.90 10.27
CA LYS A 5 12.12 -12.68 11.71
C LYS A 5 11.15 -13.55 12.53
N GLY A 6 10.45 -14.49 11.88
CA GLY A 6 9.54 -15.43 12.52
C GLY A 6 8.10 -14.94 12.70
N HIS A 7 7.75 -13.74 12.15
CA HIS A 7 6.38 -13.26 12.19
C HIS A 7 5.54 -13.93 11.09
N LYS A 8 4.32 -14.33 11.40
CA LYS A 8 3.34 -14.74 10.40
C LYS A 8 2.77 -13.50 9.72
N VAL A 9 2.87 -13.44 8.39
CA VAL A 9 2.46 -12.30 7.59
C VAL A 9 1.34 -12.71 6.65
N HIS A 10 0.17 -12.14 6.85
CA HIS A 10 -1.03 -12.42 6.07
C HIS A 10 -1.29 -11.25 5.10
N PHE A 11 -1.17 -11.50 3.80
CA PHE A 11 -1.52 -10.54 2.75
C PHE A 11 -3.00 -10.72 2.38
N ILE A 12 -3.79 -9.66 2.57
CA ILE A 12 -5.23 -9.67 2.32
C ILE A 12 -5.52 -8.62 1.25
N THR A 13 -5.80 -9.05 0.02
CA THR A 13 -6.03 -8.18 -1.14
C THR A 13 -6.74 -8.93 -2.27
N TYR A 14 -7.23 -8.20 -3.29
CA TYR A 14 -7.99 -8.77 -4.41
C TYR A 14 -7.16 -9.56 -5.42
N LYS A 15 -5.84 -9.45 -5.39
CA LYS A 15 -4.94 -10.17 -6.30
C LYS A 15 -3.63 -10.49 -5.60
N GLU A 16 -3.14 -11.69 -5.83
CA GLU A 16 -1.85 -12.09 -5.29
C GLU A 16 -0.73 -11.18 -5.76
N PRO A 17 0.06 -10.59 -4.84
CA PRO A 17 1.19 -9.75 -5.19
C PRO A 17 2.25 -10.52 -5.98
N ALA A 18 2.68 -9.98 -7.13
CA ALA A 18 3.63 -10.65 -8.03
C ALA A 18 4.91 -11.13 -7.35
N ARG A 19 5.36 -10.45 -6.29
CA ARG A 19 6.56 -10.86 -5.54
C ARG A 19 6.34 -12.05 -4.61
N LEU A 20 5.10 -12.43 -4.33
CA LEU A 20 4.82 -13.64 -3.54
C LEU A 20 4.98 -14.90 -4.38
N LEU A 21 4.71 -14.83 -5.67
CA LEU A 21 4.84 -15.95 -6.61
C LEU A 21 6.26 -16.55 -6.62
N ASP A 22 7.27 -15.69 -6.41
CA ASP A 22 8.70 -16.09 -6.40
C ASP A 22 9.27 -16.25 -4.98
N THR A 23 8.41 -16.16 -3.94
CA THR A 23 8.85 -16.18 -2.55
C THR A 23 8.21 -17.34 -1.80
N PHE A 24 8.96 -18.42 -1.62
CA PHE A 24 8.54 -19.48 -0.71
C PHE A 24 8.99 -19.15 0.72
N ASN A 25 8.02 -18.98 1.62
CA ASN A 25 8.27 -18.81 3.05
C ASN A 25 7.05 -19.29 3.84
N GLU A 26 7.26 -20.22 4.77
CA GLU A 26 6.20 -20.85 5.58
C GLU A 26 5.41 -19.86 6.47
N ASN A 27 5.95 -18.66 6.69
CA ASN A 27 5.33 -17.61 7.49
C ASN A 27 4.62 -16.55 6.63
N ILE A 28 4.40 -16.81 5.34
CA ILE A 28 3.69 -15.88 4.44
C ILE A 28 2.42 -16.57 3.92
N PHE A 29 1.29 -15.89 4.10
CA PHE A 29 -0.03 -16.37 3.72
C PHE A 29 -0.72 -15.33 2.83
N PHE A 30 -1.44 -15.80 1.83
CA PHE A 30 -2.26 -14.95 0.97
C PHE A 30 -3.75 -15.28 1.15
N HIS A 31 -4.56 -14.24 1.28
CA HIS A 31 -6.00 -14.33 1.40
C HIS A 31 -6.65 -13.43 0.34
N GLU A 32 -7.29 -14.05 -0.61
CA GLU A 32 -7.96 -13.31 -1.67
C GLU A 32 -9.26 -12.67 -1.17
N VAL A 33 -9.46 -11.41 -1.53
CA VAL A 33 -10.73 -10.69 -1.39
C VAL A 33 -11.49 -10.88 -2.68
N SER A 34 -12.36 -11.88 -2.70
CA SER A 34 -13.21 -12.16 -3.85
C SER A 34 -14.32 -11.14 -3.95
N LEU A 35 -14.53 -10.60 -5.14
CA LEU A 35 -15.61 -9.68 -5.45
C LEU A 35 -16.64 -10.44 -6.30
N ASN A 36 -17.81 -10.63 -5.74
CA ASN A 36 -18.95 -11.15 -6.50
C ASN A 36 -19.64 -9.99 -7.21
N ASP A 37 -20.25 -10.27 -8.34
CA ASP A 37 -21.13 -9.32 -9.01
C ASP A 37 -22.25 -8.90 -8.03
N TYR A 38 -22.39 -7.58 -7.88
CA TYR A 38 -23.41 -7.03 -7.01
C TYR A 38 -24.59 -6.54 -7.88
N PRO A 39 -25.70 -7.31 -7.95
CA PRO A 39 -26.73 -7.11 -8.97
C PRO A 39 -27.51 -5.79 -8.84
N LEU A 40 -27.36 -5.06 -7.72
CA LEU A 40 -28.05 -3.80 -7.49
C LEU A 40 -27.27 -2.55 -7.91
N PHE A 41 -25.96 -2.67 -8.17
CA PHE A 41 -25.09 -1.53 -8.51
C PHE A 41 -24.05 -1.92 -9.55
N ASP A 42 -23.67 -0.97 -10.40
CA ASP A 42 -22.68 -1.15 -11.46
C ASP A 42 -21.22 -1.22 -10.96
N TYR A 43 -21.00 -1.28 -9.64
CA TYR A 43 -19.68 -1.38 -9.05
C TYR A 43 -19.61 -2.46 -7.95
N ALA A 44 -18.50 -3.14 -7.89
CA ALA A 44 -18.25 -4.11 -6.83
C ALA A 44 -17.81 -3.38 -5.55
N PRO A 45 -18.47 -3.60 -4.39
CA PRO A 45 -18.17 -2.90 -3.14
C PRO A 45 -16.92 -3.47 -2.46
N TYR A 46 -15.74 -3.21 -3.05
CA TYR A 46 -14.45 -3.75 -2.61
C TYR A 46 -14.16 -3.48 -1.13
N GLU A 47 -14.42 -2.26 -0.68
CA GLU A 47 -14.14 -1.85 0.71
C GLU A 47 -14.91 -2.69 1.73
N THR A 48 -16.17 -2.95 1.45
CA THR A 48 -17.03 -3.80 2.31
C THR A 48 -16.58 -5.26 2.29
N ALA A 49 -16.24 -5.78 1.11
CA ALA A 49 -15.71 -7.13 0.97
C ALA A 49 -14.38 -7.29 1.69
N LEU A 50 -13.49 -6.29 1.59
CA LEU A 50 -12.21 -6.25 2.31
C LEU A 50 -12.44 -6.23 3.83
N ALA A 51 -13.35 -5.40 4.33
CA ALA A 51 -13.67 -5.36 5.76
C ALA A 51 -14.15 -6.73 6.28
N SER A 52 -15.03 -7.39 5.54
CA SER A 52 -15.51 -8.74 5.88
C SER A 52 -14.38 -9.76 5.89
N LYS A 53 -13.51 -9.72 4.89
CA LYS A 53 -12.35 -10.63 4.80
C LYS A 53 -11.34 -10.39 5.93
N LEU A 54 -11.11 -9.12 6.31
CA LEU A 54 -10.27 -8.77 7.46
C LEU A 54 -10.81 -9.37 8.76
N VAL A 55 -12.13 -9.30 8.97
CA VAL A 55 -12.76 -9.93 10.16
C VAL A 55 -12.55 -11.44 10.16
N ASP A 56 -12.83 -12.10 9.04
CA ASP A 56 -12.68 -13.55 8.89
C ASP A 56 -11.25 -14.01 9.19
N VAL A 57 -10.28 -13.40 8.53
CA VAL A 57 -8.85 -13.75 8.73
C VAL A 57 -8.40 -13.43 10.15
N ALA A 58 -8.82 -12.30 10.74
CA ALA A 58 -8.44 -11.95 12.11
C ALA A 58 -8.92 -12.96 13.14
N ILE A 59 -10.12 -13.50 12.96
CA ILE A 59 -10.68 -14.52 13.86
C ILE A 59 -9.95 -15.85 13.69
N ASN A 60 -9.81 -16.32 12.45
CA ASN A 60 -9.29 -17.66 12.16
C ASN A 60 -7.78 -17.75 12.40
N GLU A 61 -7.04 -16.71 12.04
CA GLU A 61 -5.57 -16.67 12.16
C GLU A 61 -5.07 -15.97 13.43
N LYS A 62 -5.99 -15.41 14.24
CA LYS A 62 -5.71 -14.69 15.49
C LYS A 62 -4.69 -13.58 15.28
N LEU A 63 -5.00 -12.66 14.36
CA LEU A 63 -4.11 -11.57 14.03
C LEU A 63 -3.89 -10.62 15.20
N ASP A 64 -2.65 -10.21 15.41
CA ASP A 64 -2.25 -9.26 16.45
C ASP A 64 -2.42 -7.81 16.02
N ILE A 65 -2.36 -7.53 14.69
CA ILE A 65 -2.34 -6.18 14.14
C ILE A 65 -2.83 -6.16 12.68
N PHE A 66 -3.53 -5.10 12.30
CA PHE A 66 -3.73 -4.73 10.92
C PHE A 66 -2.72 -3.65 10.52
N HIS A 67 -1.93 -3.89 9.49
CA HIS A 67 -1.11 -2.86 8.86
C HIS A 67 -1.64 -2.60 7.46
N VAL A 68 -2.25 -1.47 7.26
CA VAL A 68 -2.90 -1.10 6.01
C VAL A 68 -2.14 0.02 5.30
N HIS A 69 -2.19 -0.01 3.99
CA HIS A 69 -1.57 0.98 3.11
C HIS A 69 -2.67 1.78 2.43
N TYR A 70 -2.59 3.11 2.47
CA TYR A 70 -3.57 4.10 2.03
C TYR A 70 -4.73 4.31 3.03
N ALA A 71 -5.14 5.57 3.16
CA ALA A 71 -6.27 5.96 4.01
C ALA A 71 -7.58 5.36 3.49
N ILE A 72 -7.79 5.40 2.18
CA ILE A 72 -8.92 4.76 1.48
C ILE A 72 -8.39 3.88 0.35
N PRO A 73 -9.00 2.73 0.08
CA PRO A 73 -10.12 2.10 0.81
C PRO A 73 -9.67 1.26 2.02
N HIS A 74 -8.37 1.19 2.33
CA HIS A 74 -7.86 0.17 3.23
C HIS A 74 -8.01 0.54 4.72
N ALA A 75 -7.69 1.78 5.13
CA ALA A 75 -7.86 2.17 6.54
C ALA A 75 -9.34 2.26 6.93
N SER A 76 -10.22 2.71 6.03
CA SER A 76 -11.66 2.71 6.25
C SER A 76 -12.23 1.30 6.38
N ALA A 77 -11.81 0.37 5.52
CA ALA A 77 -12.17 -1.05 5.65
C ALA A 77 -11.66 -1.67 6.95
N ALA A 78 -10.42 -1.38 7.33
CA ALA A 78 -9.82 -1.88 8.57
C ALA A 78 -10.51 -1.31 9.83
N TYR A 79 -10.92 -0.04 9.78
CA TYR A 79 -11.73 0.56 10.84
C TYR A 79 -13.06 -0.19 11.00
N MET A 80 -13.78 -0.44 9.91
CA MET A 80 -15.03 -1.20 9.92
C MET A 80 -14.81 -2.61 10.49
N ALA A 81 -13.78 -3.31 10.02
CA ALA A 81 -13.43 -4.64 10.52
C ALA A 81 -13.15 -4.61 12.03
N ARG A 82 -12.37 -3.62 12.50
CA ARG A 82 -12.06 -3.43 13.92
C ARG A 82 -13.33 -3.23 14.75
N GLN A 83 -14.30 -2.44 14.28
CA GLN A 83 -15.57 -2.22 15.00
C GLN A 83 -16.36 -3.52 15.13
N ILE A 84 -16.42 -4.34 14.07
CA ILE A 84 -17.09 -5.65 14.10
C ILE A 84 -16.37 -6.60 15.08
N LEU A 85 -15.03 -6.62 15.08
CA LEU A 85 -14.25 -7.46 15.99
C LEU A 85 -14.40 -7.04 17.45
N LEU A 86 -14.46 -5.74 17.74
CA LEU A 86 -14.70 -5.21 19.09
C LEU A 86 -16.05 -5.68 19.67
N GLN A 87 -17.10 -5.77 18.86
CA GLN A 87 -18.39 -6.34 19.28
C GLN A 87 -18.31 -7.83 19.65
N LYS A 88 -17.26 -8.51 19.17
CA LYS A 88 -16.95 -9.92 19.50
C LYS A 88 -15.92 -10.05 20.63
N GLY A 89 -15.53 -8.94 21.27
CA GLY A 89 -14.51 -8.94 22.33
C GLY A 89 -13.09 -9.09 21.80
N ILE A 90 -12.84 -8.91 20.49
CA ILE A 90 -11.53 -9.06 19.86
C ILE A 90 -11.00 -7.66 19.54
N SER A 91 -9.82 -7.33 20.06
CA SER A 91 -9.16 -6.03 19.82
C SER A 91 -7.96 -6.21 18.91
N VAL A 92 -8.01 -5.66 17.70
CA VAL A 92 -6.90 -5.65 16.73
C VAL A 92 -6.56 -4.20 16.42
N PRO A 93 -5.36 -3.71 16.78
CA PRO A 93 -4.93 -2.34 16.45
C PRO A 93 -4.71 -2.19 14.94
N VAL A 94 -4.95 -0.97 14.44
CA VAL A 94 -4.78 -0.60 13.03
C VAL A 94 -3.65 0.40 12.89
N ILE A 95 -2.65 0.08 12.09
CA ILE A 95 -1.59 0.99 11.65
C ILE A 95 -1.83 1.33 10.18
N THR A 96 -1.78 2.62 9.86
CA THR A 96 -1.98 3.11 8.49
C THR A 96 -0.72 3.75 7.95
N THR A 97 -0.23 3.29 6.79
CA THR A 97 0.87 3.92 6.05
C THR A 97 0.31 4.71 4.86
N LEU A 98 0.60 6.01 4.82
CA LEU A 98 0.23 6.91 3.75
C LEU A 98 1.28 6.88 2.63
N HIS A 99 0.83 6.86 1.36
CA HIS A 99 1.71 6.72 0.19
C HIS A 99 1.65 7.88 -0.82
N GLY A 100 0.75 8.82 -0.64
CA GLY A 100 0.67 10.04 -1.43
C GLY A 100 -0.59 10.16 -2.27
N THR A 101 -0.95 9.19 -3.12
CA THR A 101 -2.14 9.27 -3.98
C THR A 101 -3.43 9.48 -3.19
N ASP A 102 -3.55 8.83 -2.06
CA ASP A 102 -4.65 8.95 -1.10
C ASP A 102 -4.71 10.33 -0.43
N ILE A 103 -3.63 11.06 -0.42
CA ILE A 103 -3.52 12.39 0.20
C ILE A 103 -3.54 13.50 -0.86
N THR A 104 -2.67 13.42 -1.87
CA THR A 104 -2.42 14.53 -2.81
C THR A 104 -3.39 14.59 -3.98
N LEU A 105 -4.01 13.49 -4.36
CA LEU A 105 -4.93 13.41 -5.50
C LEU A 105 -6.37 13.14 -5.07
N VAL A 106 -6.62 11.96 -4.53
CA VAL A 106 -7.99 11.49 -4.24
C VAL A 106 -8.52 12.13 -2.96
N GLY A 107 -7.69 12.19 -1.91
CA GLY A 107 -8.13 12.62 -0.59
C GLY A 107 -8.51 14.09 -0.49
N ARG A 108 -8.04 14.94 -1.40
CA ARG A 108 -8.40 16.37 -1.47
C ARG A 108 -9.76 16.64 -2.10
N ASP A 109 -10.33 15.66 -2.77
CA ASP A 109 -11.69 15.78 -3.30
C ASP A 109 -12.68 15.79 -2.13
N ALA A 110 -13.56 16.79 -2.10
CA ALA A 110 -14.57 16.95 -1.05
C ALA A 110 -15.47 15.72 -0.88
N THR A 111 -15.55 14.87 -1.90
CA THR A 111 -16.29 13.60 -1.87
C THR A 111 -15.63 12.58 -0.93
N TYR A 112 -14.31 12.60 -0.81
CA TYR A 112 -13.55 11.60 -0.06
C TYR A 112 -12.89 12.16 1.21
N GLU A 113 -12.63 13.48 1.26
CA GLU A 113 -11.91 14.12 2.36
C GLU A 113 -12.42 13.74 3.75
N PRO A 114 -13.74 13.77 4.04
CA PRO A 114 -14.24 13.43 5.36
C PRO A 114 -13.91 12.00 5.79
N VAL A 115 -13.98 11.05 4.85
CA VAL A 115 -13.65 9.64 5.12
C VAL A 115 -12.16 9.44 5.29
N VAL A 116 -11.33 10.11 4.50
CA VAL A 116 -9.86 10.09 4.61
C VAL A 116 -9.43 10.63 5.97
N THR A 117 -9.90 11.82 6.33
CA THR A 117 -9.61 12.45 7.63
C THR A 117 -10.03 11.55 8.80
N TYR A 118 -11.24 11.02 8.73
CA TYR A 118 -11.76 10.14 9.78
C TYR A 118 -10.92 8.86 9.91
N SER A 119 -10.65 8.18 8.80
CA SER A 119 -9.93 6.91 8.79
C SER A 119 -8.51 7.04 9.34
N ILE A 120 -7.82 8.13 8.98
CA ILE A 120 -6.49 8.43 9.53
C ILE A 120 -6.58 8.65 11.05
N ASN A 121 -7.55 9.45 11.51
CA ASN A 121 -7.73 9.76 12.93
C ASN A 121 -8.17 8.55 13.78
N GLN A 122 -8.78 7.53 13.19
CA GLN A 122 -9.17 6.30 13.88
C GLN A 122 -8.07 5.22 13.89
N SER A 123 -6.98 5.44 13.20
CA SER A 123 -5.82 4.55 13.23
C SER A 123 -5.09 4.64 14.58
N CYS A 124 -4.60 3.50 15.09
CA CYS A 124 -3.83 3.45 16.34
C CYS A 124 -2.41 4.01 16.17
N GLY A 125 -1.90 4.00 14.95
CA GLY A 125 -0.66 4.63 14.54
C GLY A 125 -0.71 5.00 13.06
N VAL A 126 -0.02 6.06 12.70
CA VAL A 126 0.01 6.55 11.31
C VAL A 126 1.45 6.77 10.89
N THR A 127 1.79 6.30 9.71
CA THR A 127 3.11 6.55 9.12
C THR A 127 2.98 7.17 7.73
N ALA A 128 3.98 7.93 7.32
CA ALA A 128 4.10 8.47 5.97
C ALA A 128 5.46 8.13 5.37
N VAL A 129 5.52 7.98 4.05
CA VAL A 129 6.77 7.57 3.37
C VAL A 129 7.77 8.71 3.17
N SER A 130 7.40 9.95 3.51
CA SER A 130 8.31 11.11 3.44
C SER A 130 7.82 12.23 4.34
N GLU A 131 8.75 13.12 4.72
CA GLU A 131 8.42 14.35 5.47
C GLU A 131 7.48 15.27 4.69
N SER A 132 7.71 15.40 3.37
CA SER A 132 6.80 16.18 2.51
C SER A 132 5.36 15.66 2.56
N LEU A 133 5.17 14.33 2.49
CA LEU A 133 3.83 13.75 2.58
C LEU A 133 3.18 13.98 3.95
N LYS A 134 3.96 13.87 5.03
CA LYS A 134 3.50 14.19 6.38
C LYS A 134 3.00 15.63 6.46
N GLN A 135 3.78 16.60 5.99
CA GLN A 135 3.41 18.01 6.00
C GLN A 135 2.18 18.29 5.12
N ASP A 136 2.12 17.70 3.93
CA ASP A 136 0.95 17.80 3.05
C ASP A 136 -0.31 17.23 3.71
N THR A 137 -0.17 16.16 4.48
CA THR A 137 -1.29 15.56 5.20
C THR A 137 -1.83 16.51 6.26
N TYR A 138 -0.98 17.09 7.09
CA TYR A 138 -1.42 18.07 8.09
C TYR A 138 -1.96 19.38 7.47
N ALA A 139 -1.42 19.79 6.32
CA ALA A 139 -1.86 21.01 5.66
C ALA A 139 -3.28 20.90 5.05
N HIS A 140 -3.70 19.70 4.68
CA HIS A 140 -4.95 19.52 3.94
C HIS A 140 -6.05 18.81 4.74
N PHE A 141 -5.72 18.15 5.84
CA PHE A 141 -6.66 17.36 6.64
C PHE A 141 -6.54 17.71 8.13
N ALA A 142 -7.67 17.70 8.81
CA ALA A 142 -7.72 17.94 10.27
C ALA A 142 -7.23 16.70 11.04
N ILE A 143 -5.95 16.35 10.87
CA ILE A 143 -5.35 15.18 11.52
C ILE A 143 -4.92 15.49 12.94
N LYS A 144 -5.32 14.61 13.87
CA LYS A 144 -5.01 14.68 15.30
C LYS A 144 -3.88 13.73 15.69
N ASN A 145 -3.69 12.67 14.93
CA ASN A 145 -2.66 11.68 15.19
C ASN A 145 -1.28 12.20 14.83
N GLU A 146 -0.28 11.82 15.62
CA GLU A 146 1.10 11.98 15.20
C GLU A 146 1.40 11.06 14.01
N ILE A 147 2.10 11.61 13.01
CA ILE A 147 2.51 10.85 11.82
C ILE A 147 4.02 10.63 11.92
N GLU A 148 4.43 9.36 11.98
CA GLU A 148 5.83 8.98 11.95
C GLU A 148 6.30 8.84 10.50
N VAL A 149 7.50 9.33 10.19
CA VAL A 149 8.07 9.20 8.84
C VAL A 149 8.93 7.95 8.75
N ILE A 150 8.47 7.00 7.95
CA ILE A 150 9.20 5.77 7.64
C ILE A 150 9.39 5.68 6.11
N PRO A 151 10.56 6.06 5.58
CA PRO A 151 10.80 6.03 4.15
C PRO A 151 10.71 4.63 3.55
N ASN A 152 10.27 4.58 2.29
CA ASN A 152 10.36 3.33 1.52
C ASN A 152 11.83 2.88 1.43
N PHE A 153 12.04 1.59 1.54
CA PHE A 153 13.38 1.00 1.54
C PHE A 153 13.49 -0.15 0.52
N ILE A 154 14.72 -0.49 0.22
CA ILE A 154 15.07 -1.67 -0.56
C ILE A 154 16.00 -2.58 0.25
N ASP A 155 15.93 -3.86 -0.03
CA ASP A 155 16.84 -4.85 0.56
C ASP A 155 18.18 -4.83 -0.18
N PHE A 156 19.20 -4.18 0.39
CA PHE A 156 20.53 -4.11 -0.19
C PHE A 156 21.26 -5.46 -0.27
N SER A 157 20.84 -6.46 0.49
CA SER A 157 21.40 -7.81 0.36
C SER A 157 20.99 -8.45 -0.96
N ARG A 158 19.78 -8.13 -1.42
CA ARG A 158 19.15 -8.63 -2.64
C ARG A 158 19.46 -7.77 -3.88
N PHE A 159 19.52 -6.44 -3.69
CA PHE A 159 19.75 -5.47 -4.77
C PHE A 159 21.18 -4.92 -4.70
N LYS A 160 22.13 -5.72 -5.16
CA LYS A 160 23.55 -5.33 -5.22
C LYS A 160 23.93 -4.91 -6.63
N LYS A 161 24.84 -3.93 -6.73
CA LYS A 161 25.47 -3.58 -8.00
C LYS A 161 26.32 -4.76 -8.45
N THR A 162 25.99 -5.31 -9.60
CA THR A 162 26.75 -6.40 -10.26
C THR A 162 27.32 -5.89 -11.56
N ASN A 163 28.45 -6.48 -12.01
CA ASN A 163 28.98 -6.16 -13.31
C ASN A 163 28.05 -6.71 -14.40
N LYS A 164 27.52 -5.81 -15.22
CA LYS A 164 26.60 -6.11 -16.33
C LYS A 164 27.09 -5.48 -17.65
N GLU A 165 28.40 -5.41 -17.84
CA GLU A 165 29.02 -4.82 -19.01
C GLU A 165 28.56 -5.49 -20.32
N HIS A 166 28.29 -6.79 -20.31
CA HIS A 166 27.77 -7.50 -21.47
C HIS A 166 26.37 -6.98 -21.89
N PHE A 167 25.48 -6.68 -20.94
CA PHE A 167 24.17 -6.09 -21.26
C PHE A 167 24.34 -4.63 -21.72
N LYS A 168 25.22 -3.89 -21.08
CA LYS A 168 25.52 -2.52 -21.50
C LYS A 168 26.02 -2.45 -22.92
N LYS A 169 26.98 -3.32 -23.28
CA LYS A 169 27.51 -3.41 -24.66
C LYS A 169 26.46 -3.87 -25.67
N ALA A 170 25.49 -4.71 -25.28
CA ALA A 170 24.40 -5.12 -26.17
C ALA A 170 23.42 -3.97 -26.48
N ILE A 171 23.19 -3.06 -25.52
CA ILE A 171 22.24 -1.95 -25.65
C ILE A 171 22.94 -0.69 -26.23
N ALA A 172 24.19 -0.45 -25.84
CA ALA A 172 24.98 0.72 -26.20
C ALA A 172 26.40 0.28 -26.66
N PRO A 173 26.53 -0.31 -27.87
CA PRO A 173 27.76 -0.92 -28.33
C PRO A 173 28.90 0.08 -28.54
N ASN A 174 28.60 1.34 -28.85
CA ASN A 174 29.57 2.40 -29.11
C ASN A 174 29.83 3.29 -27.87
N GLY A 175 29.32 2.87 -26.69
CA GLY A 175 29.51 3.62 -25.45
C GLY A 175 28.48 4.72 -25.21
N GLU A 176 27.33 4.65 -25.88
CA GLU A 176 26.23 5.57 -25.72
C GLU A 176 25.76 5.64 -24.25
N LYS A 177 25.24 6.77 -23.86
CA LYS A 177 24.62 6.93 -22.54
C LYS A 177 23.24 6.26 -22.53
N ILE A 178 22.95 5.51 -21.48
CA ILE A 178 21.69 4.82 -21.30
C ILE A 178 20.88 5.55 -20.23
N LEU A 179 19.69 6.06 -20.61
CA LEU A 179 18.68 6.56 -19.67
C LEU A 179 17.61 5.47 -19.49
N ILE A 180 17.28 5.18 -18.24
CA ILE A 180 16.27 4.17 -17.91
C ILE A 180 15.12 4.83 -17.16
N HIS A 181 13.90 4.65 -17.65
CA HIS A 181 12.67 5.01 -16.96
C HIS A 181 11.82 3.77 -16.72
N THR A 182 11.44 3.53 -15.46
CA THR A 182 10.55 2.44 -15.09
C THR A 182 9.36 2.97 -14.30
N SER A 183 8.15 2.75 -14.81
CA SER A 183 6.91 3.13 -14.13
C SER A 183 5.73 2.35 -14.70
N ASN A 184 4.54 2.58 -14.18
CA ASN A 184 3.29 2.07 -14.75
C ASN A 184 2.75 2.94 -15.90
N PHE A 185 3.54 3.85 -16.45
CA PHE A 185 3.24 4.72 -17.59
C PHE A 185 1.95 5.54 -17.47
N ARG A 186 1.48 5.80 -16.25
CA ARG A 186 0.35 6.70 -16.03
C ARG A 186 0.76 8.15 -16.37
N LYS A 187 -0.20 8.97 -16.79
CA LYS A 187 0.00 10.39 -17.17
C LYS A 187 0.79 11.18 -16.10
N VAL A 188 0.55 10.92 -14.81
CA VAL A 188 1.28 11.55 -13.69
C VAL A 188 2.78 11.24 -13.69
N LYS A 189 3.23 10.20 -14.40
CA LYS A 189 4.65 9.83 -14.51
C LYS A 189 5.37 10.60 -15.62
N ARG A 190 4.65 11.38 -16.42
CA ARG A 190 5.19 12.33 -17.42
C ARG A 190 6.26 11.70 -18.31
N VAL A 191 6.00 10.50 -18.83
CA VAL A 191 6.97 9.73 -19.63
C VAL A 191 7.37 10.48 -20.90
N ASP A 192 6.41 11.19 -21.50
CA ASP A 192 6.66 12.01 -22.69
C ASP A 192 7.69 13.10 -22.42
N ASP A 193 7.63 13.73 -21.23
CA ASP A 193 8.62 14.74 -20.83
C ASP A 193 10.02 14.14 -20.66
N VAL A 194 10.13 12.89 -20.18
CA VAL A 194 11.43 12.20 -20.09
C VAL A 194 12.06 12.07 -21.47
N VAL A 195 11.27 11.74 -22.50
CA VAL A 195 11.74 11.67 -23.90
C VAL A 195 12.17 13.03 -24.39
N HIS A 196 11.34 14.08 -24.17
CA HIS A 196 11.67 15.46 -24.60
C HIS A 196 12.92 16.02 -23.91
N VAL A 197 13.12 15.73 -22.65
CA VAL A 197 14.32 16.19 -21.90
C VAL A 197 15.58 15.46 -22.36
N PHE A 198 15.45 14.21 -22.83
CA PHE A 198 16.57 13.42 -23.32
C PHE A 198 16.99 13.78 -24.74
N HIS A 199 16.10 14.28 -25.55
CA HIS A 199 16.34 14.68 -26.94
C HIS A 199 17.03 16.04 -27.01
#